data_558af07cce5f0ff6bc3df6d2b1696a62
#
_entry.id   558af07cce5f0ff6bc3df6d2b1696a62
#
_cell.length_a   1.000
_cell.length_b   1.000
_cell.length_c   1.000
_cell.angle_alpha   90.00
_cell.angle_beta   90.00
_cell.angle_gamma   90.00
#
_symmetry.space_group_name_H-M   'P 1'
#
loop_
_entity.id
_entity.type
_entity.pdbx_description
1 polymer ?
#
loop_
_entity_poly.entity_id
_entity_poly.type
_entity_poly.pdbx_seq_one_letter_code
_entity_poly.pdbx_strand_id
1 'polypeptide(L)'
;MAYVPNTDKDKKEMLSVIGVDDIEKLLKDIPQEIRLKKGLNLPYPLSEIELKKKMLSLSEKNADLLHYTSFLGAGAYDHYIPSVVEHLISRSEFYTAYTPYQAEASQGMLQSIYEFQSMICELTGMDVANASMYDGASSTAEAAMMALRITKRKEVIVSSALHPNYRTV
;
A
#
# COMPACT_ATOMS: atom_id res chain seq x y z
N MET A 1 -20.52 -8.00 -15.01
CA MET A 1 -19.90 -8.95 -15.94
C MET A 1 -18.45 -9.08 -15.53
N ALA A 2 -18.00 -10.26 -15.12
CA ALA A 2 -16.58 -10.45 -14.81
C ALA A 2 -15.80 -10.40 -16.13
N TYR A 3 -14.67 -9.67 -16.14
CA TYR A 3 -13.75 -9.67 -17.27
C TYR A 3 -12.98 -10.99 -17.29
N VAL A 4 -13.52 -11.98 -17.99
CA VAL A 4 -12.88 -13.28 -18.19
C VAL A 4 -12.61 -13.43 -19.69
N PRO A 5 -11.36 -13.37 -20.15
CA PRO A 5 -11.02 -13.41 -21.57
C PRO A 5 -11.28 -14.79 -22.21
N ASN A 6 -11.27 -15.85 -21.43
CA ASN A 6 -11.44 -17.20 -21.94
C ASN A 6 -12.91 -17.55 -22.12
N THR A 7 -13.28 -18.01 -23.33
CA THR A 7 -14.62 -18.50 -23.65
C THR A 7 -14.82 -19.94 -23.12
N ASP A 8 -16.07 -20.41 -23.14
CA ASP A 8 -16.35 -21.81 -22.77
C ASP A 8 -15.73 -22.83 -23.75
N LYS A 9 -15.48 -22.40 -25.00
CA LYS A 9 -14.75 -23.20 -25.98
C LYS A 9 -13.28 -23.32 -25.57
N ASP A 10 -12.66 -22.22 -25.23
CA ASP A 10 -11.25 -22.20 -24.79
C ASP A 10 -11.06 -23.05 -23.53
N LYS A 11 -11.99 -22.97 -22.58
CA LYS A 11 -11.96 -23.81 -21.38
C LYS A 11 -12.02 -25.30 -21.69
N LYS A 12 -12.91 -25.70 -22.62
CA LYS A 12 -13.00 -27.11 -23.04
C LYS A 12 -11.72 -27.59 -23.74
N GLU A 13 -11.13 -26.76 -24.59
CA GLU A 13 -9.85 -27.08 -25.23
C GLU A 13 -8.73 -27.25 -24.21
N MET A 14 -8.60 -26.33 -23.25
CA MET A 14 -7.61 -26.42 -22.18
C MET A 14 -7.80 -27.69 -21.33
N LEU A 15 -9.03 -28.00 -20.93
CA LEU A 15 -9.34 -29.22 -20.16
C LEU A 15 -9.00 -30.49 -20.94
N SER A 16 -9.28 -30.49 -22.25
CA SER A 16 -8.92 -31.61 -23.12
C SER A 16 -7.41 -31.81 -23.22
N VAL A 17 -6.63 -30.73 -23.33
CA VAL A 17 -5.16 -30.81 -23.36
C VAL A 17 -4.60 -31.35 -22.03
N ILE A 18 -5.21 -30.96 -20.90
CA ILE A 18 -4.82 -31.44 -19.56
C ILE A 18 -5.27 -32.90 -19.35
N GLY A 19 -6.24 -33.39 -20.13
CA GLY A 19 -6.75 -34.75 -20.01
C GLY A 19 -7.87 -34.91 -18.96
N VAL A 20 -8.60 -33.82 -18.67
CA VAL A 20 -9.77 -33.83 -17.78
C VAL A 20 -10.98 -33.22 -18.49
N ASP A 21 -12.17 -33.55 -18.04
CA ASP A 21 -13.43 -33.07 -18.62
C ASP A 21 -14.10 -31.96 -17.80
N ASP A 22 -13.63 -31.74 -16.57
CA ASP A 22 -14.18 -30.74 -15.65
C ASP A 22 -13.07 -30.08 -14.82
N ILE A 23 -13.26 -28.78 -14.54
CA ILE A 23 -12.39 -28.00 -13.63
C ILE A 23 -12.36 -28.62 -12.21
N GLU A 24 -13.48 -29.18 -11.75
CA GLU A 24 -13.55 -29.82 -10.44
C GLU A 24 -12.52 -30.95 -10.26
N LYS A 25 -12.16 -31.63 -11.34
CA LYS A 25 -11.13 -32.67 -11.33
C LYS A 25 -9.71 -32.13 -11.10
N LEU A 26 -9.46 -30.85 -11.41
CA LEU A 26 -8.20 -30.18 -11.14
C LEU A 26 -8.03 -29.85 -9.64
N LEU A 27 -9.15 -29.80 -8.93
CA LEU A 27 -9.19 -29.45 -7.50
C LEU A 27 -9.21 -30.69 -6.58
N LYS A 28 -8.96 -31.89 -7.12
CA LYS A 28 -9.04 -33.16 -6.36
C LYS A 28 -8.14 -33.19 -5.11
N ASP A 29 -7.03 -32.46 -5.13
CA ASP A 29 -6.06 -32.41 -4.03
C ASP A 29 -6.55 -31.54 -2.86
N ILE A 30 -7.65 -30.79 -3.04
CA ILE A 30 -8.27 -30.00 -1.98
C ILE A 30 -9.31 -30.90 -1.28
N PRO A 31 -9.16 -31.14 0.04
CA PRO A 31 -10.12 -31.94 0.80
C PRO A 31 -11.55 -31.38 0.68
N GLN A 32 -12.52 -32.29 0.54
CA GLN A 32 -13.92 -31.91 0.33
C GLN A 32 -14.52 -31.12 1.51
N GLU A 33 -13.98 -31.31 2.70
CA GLU A 33 -14.45 -30.69 3.94
C GLU A 33 -14.15 -29.17 3.95
N ILE A 34 -13.06 -28.76 3.31
CA ILE A 34 -12.63 -27.36 3.26
C ILE A 34 -13.04 -26.65 1.95
N ARG A 35 -13.63 -27.40 1.00
CA ARG A 35 -14.12 -26.83 -0.26
C ARG A 35 -15.41 -26.06 -0.06
N LEU A 36 -15.47 -24.87 -0.66
CA LEU A 36 -16.68 -24.05 -0.63
C LEU A 36 -17.78 -24.70 -1.47
N LYS A 37 -18.84 -25.17 -0.80
CA LYS A 37 -19.98 -25.88 -1.44
C LYS A 37 -21.02 -24.94 -2.07
N LYS A 38 -21.00 -23.68 -1.66
CA LYS A 38 -21.89 -22.63 -2.18
C LYS A 38 -21.07 -21.43 -2.56
N GLY A 39 -21.55 -20.64 -3.51
CA GLY A 39 -20.92 -19.36 -3.85
C GLY A 39 -20.78 -18.44 -2.62
N LEU A 40 -19.86 -17.50 -2.69
CA LEU A 40 -19.70 -16.49 -1.65
C LEU A 40 -20.99 -15.68 -1.49
N ASN A 41 -21.39 -15.41 -0.25
CA ASN A 41 -22.53 -14.56 0.05
C ASN A 41 -22.12 -13.08 -0.10
N LEU A 42 -21.88 -12.66 -1.33
CA LEU A 42 -21.52 -11.30 -1.68
C LEU A 42 -22.70 -10.58 -2.31
N PRO A 43 -22.82 -9.27 -2.09
CA PRO A 43 -23.79 -8.46 -2.83
C PRO A 43 -23.60 -8.59 -4.35
N TYR A 44 -24.66 -8.35 -5.10
CA TYR A 44 -24.56 -8.30 -6.55
C TYR A 44 -23.59 -7.19 -6.99
N PRO A 45 -22.77 -7.43 -8.00
CA PRO A 45 -21.83 -6.41 -8.49
C PRO A 45 -22.58 -5.19 -9.00
N LEU A 46 -22.11 -4.03 -8.60
CA LEU A 46 -22.64 -2.75 -9.04
C LEU A 46 -21.97 -2.31 -10.34
N SER A 47 -22.68 -1.58 -11.16
CA SER A 47 -22.08 -0.81 -12.25
C SER A 47 -21.17 0.30 -11.70
N GLU A 48 -20.25 0.83 -12.51
CA GLU A 48 -19.33 1.89 -12.10
C GLU A 48 -20.08 3.11 -11.53
N ILE A 49 -21.16 3.53 -12.19
CA ILE A 49 -21.96 4.69 -11.75
C ILE A 49 -22.67 4.43 -10.42
N GLU A 50 -23.18 3.22 -10.20
CA GLU A 50 -23.80 2.84 -8.93
C GLU A 50 -22.78 2.74 -7.81
N LEU A 51 -21.60 2.16 -8.10
CA LEU A 51 -20.50 2.08 -7.15
C LEU A 51 -20.03 3.48 -6.73
N LYS A 52 -19.83 4.38 -7.70
CA LYS A 52 -19.42 5.75 -7.43
C LYS A 52 -20.43 6.48 -6.54
N LYS A 53 -21.74 6.37 -6.84
CA LYS A 53 -22.81 6.94 -6.02
C LYS A 53 -22.82 6.38 -4.60
N LYS A 54 -22.65 5.07 -4.47
CA LYS A 54 -22.61 4.40 -3.17
C LYS A 54 -21.40 4.83 -2.35
N MET A 55 -20.21 4.90 -2.96
CA MET A 55 -19.00 5.34 -2.26
C MET A 55 -19.10 6.80 -1.83
N LEU A 56 -19.63 7.67 -2.69
CA LEU A 56 -19.86 9.07 -2.34
C LEU A 56 -20.83 9.19 -1.14
N SER A 57 -21.97 8.51 -1.19
CA SER A 57 -22.91 8.49 -0.07
C SER A 57 -22.33 7.92 1.23
N LEU A 58 -21.36 7.03 1.17
CA LEU A 58 -20.65 6.55 2.35
C LEU A 58 -19.65 7.59 2.87
N SER A 59 -18.93 8.27 1.97
CA SER A 59 -17.98 9.31 2.35
C SER A 59 -18.67 10.50 3.05
N GLU A 60 -19.85 10.90 2.57
CA GLU A 60 -20.64 11.98 3.13
C GLU A 60 -21.15 11.72 4.56
N LYS A 61 -21.06 10.49 5.05
CA LYS A 61 -21.38 10.15 6.45
C LYS A 61 -20.25 10.45 7.42
N ASN A 62 -19.07 10.77 6.94
CA ASN A 62 -17.93 11.13 7.76
C ASN A 62 -17.88 12.65 7.96
N ALA A 63 -17.43 13.08 9.12
CA ALA A 63 -17.00 14.46 9.33
C ALA A 63 -15.62 14.63 8.65
N ASP A 64 -15.55 15.50 7.67
CA ASP A 64 -14.35 15.76 6.89
C ASP A 64 -13.85 17.20 7.04
N LEU A 65 -12.60 17.44 6.63
CA LEU A 65 -11.95 18.74 6.74
C LEU A 65 -12.42 19.77 5.68
N LEU A 66 -13.23 19.36 4.72
CA LEU A 66 -13.86 20.29 3.77
C LEU A 66 -15.02 21.04 4.42
N HIS A 67 -15.70 20.39 5.39
CA HIS A 67 -16.89 20.92 6.04
C HIS A 67 -16.65 21.35 7.50
N TYR A 68 -15.60 20.80 8.14
CA TYR A 68 -15.34 21.03 9.56
C TYR A 68 -13.89 21.43 9.81
N THR A 69 -13.65 22.35 10.72
CA THR A 69 -12.32 22.65 11.23
C THR A 69 -11.95 21.65 12.31
N SER A 70 -10.82 20.97 12.17
CA SER A 70 -10.34 19.97 13.12
C SER A 70 -9.35 20.57 14.12
N PHE A 71 -9.58 20.29 15.41
CA PHE A 71 -8.68 20.58 16.51
C PHE A 71 -8.22 19.31 17.24
N LEU A 72 -8.36 18.13 16.60
CA LEU A 72 -8.07 16.85 17.23
C LEU A 72 -6.58 16.62 17.48
N GLY A 73 -5.70 17.21 16.68
CA GLY A 73 -4.27 17.04 16.82
C GLY A 73 -3.78 15.66 16.37
N ALA A 74 -2.91 15.04 17.17
CA ALA A 74 -2.31 13.72 16.90
C ALA A 74 -1.47 13.65 15.61
N GLY A 75 -0.90 14.77 15.15
CA GLY A 75 -0.09 14.85 13.94
C GLY A 75 -0.88 14.92 12.63
N ALA A 76 -2.20 14.87 12.67
CA ALA A 76 -3.08 14.99 11.50
C ALA A 76 -3.54 16.44 11.32
N TYR A 77 -2.66 17.26 10.79
CA TYR A 77 -2.93 18.68 10.55
C TYR A 77 -3.19 18.94 9.07
N ASP A 78 -3.94 20.02 8.78
CA ASP A 78 -4.14 20.49 7.43
C ASP A 78 -2.82 20.96 6.81
N HIS A 79 -2.51 20.41 5.63
CA HIS A 79 -1.39 20.83 4.82
C HIS A 79 -1.85 21.09 3.39
N TYR A 80 -1.47 22.21 2.83
CA TYR A 80 -1.72 22.48 1.43
C TYR A 80 -0.82 21.59 0.56
N ILE A 81 -1.45 20.82 -0.33
CA ILE A 81 -0.76 19.99 -1.32
C ILE A 81 -0.89 20.67 -2.69
N PRO A 82 0.18 21.25 -3.25
CA PRO A 82 0.14 21.87 -4.57
C PRO A 82 -0.28 20.87 -5.65
N SER A 83 -1.07 21.32 -6.62
CA SER A 83 -1.55 20.46 -7.73
C SER A 83 -0.41 19.86 -8.57
N VAL A 84 0.76 20.50 -8.59
CA VAL A 84 1.97 19.97 -9.26
C VAL A 84 2.43 18.63 -8.67
N VAL A 85 2.18 18.38 -7.37
CA VAL A 85 2.55 17.12 -6.72
C VAL A 85 1.79 15.97 -7.37
N GLU A 86 0.47 16.06 -7.47
CA GLU A 86 -0.36 15.03 -8.10
C GLU A 86 0.02 14.86 -9.58
N HIS A 87 0.23 15.95 -10.29
CA HIS A 87 0.66 15.91 -11.69
C HIS A 87 1.98 15.14 -11.87
N LEU A 88 2.97 15.37 -11.01
CA LEU A 88 4.27 14.70 -11.12
C LEU A 88 4.22 13.24 -10.69
N ILE A 89 3.56 12.92 -9.57
CA ILE A 89 3.50 11.52 -9.09
C ILE A 89 2.62 10.62 -9.98
N SER A 90 1.70 11.21 -10.75
CA SER A 90 0.87 10.46 -11.71
C SER A 90 1.57 10.16 -13.04
N ARG A 91 2.77 10.68 -13.26
CA ARG A 91 3.54 10.36 -14.46
C ARG A 91 3.99 8.90 -14.43
N SER A 92 3.85 8.24 -15.58
CA SER A 92 4.16 6.80 -15.70
C SER A 92 5.59 6.47 -15.31
N GLU A 93 6.53 7.36 -15.52
CA GLU A 93 7.95 7.19 -15.19
C GLU A 93 8.17 6.97 -13.69
N PHE A 94 7.29 7.53 -12.84
CA PHE A 94 7.37 7.39 -11.40
C PHE A 94 6.47 6.28 -10.88
N TYR A 95 5.17 6.28 -11.21
CA TYR A 95 4.25 5.34 -10.57
C TYR A 95 4.36 3.91 -11.09
N THR A 96 4.95 3.67 -12.27
CA THR A 96 5.27 2.33 -12.75
C THR A 96 6.63 1.83 -12.30
N ALA A 97 7.44 2.69 -11.67
CA ALA A 97 8.75 2.30 -11.18
C ALA A 97 8.64 1.24 -10.07
N TYR A 98 9.51 0.25 -10.16
CA TYR A 98 9.71 -0.74 -9.12
C TYR A 98 11.01 -0.43 -8.37
N THR A 99 11.33 -1.18 -7.33
CA THR A 99 12.61 -1.02 -6.60
C THR A 99 13.77 -1.03 -7.59
N PRO A 100 14.66 -0.02 -7.57
CA PRO A 100 15.72 0.12 -8.58
C PRO A 100 16.90 -0.84 -8.34
N TYR A 101 16.66 -2.12 -8.50
CA TYR A 101 17.67 -3.16 -8.37
C TYR A 101 18.77 -3.07 -9.44
N GLN A 102 18.40 -2.62 -10.65
CA GLN A 102 19.33 -2.40 -11.75
C GLN A 102 19.55 -0.90 -11.93
N ALA A 103 20.67 -0.42 -11.45
CA ALA A 103 21.02 1.01 -11.49
C ALA A 103 21.04 1.55 -12.92
N GLU A 104 21.57 0.79 -13.86
CA GLU A 104 21.65 1.12 -15.28
C GLU A 104 20.27 1.29 -15.96
N ALA A 105 19.25 0.57 -15.48
CA ALA A 105 17.88 0.65 -15.99
C ALA A 105 17.02 1.66 -15.22
N SER A 106 17.43 2.10 -14.04
CA SER A 106 16.65 2.90 -13.10
C SER A 106 17.37 4.19 -12.68
N GLN A 107 18.21 4.74 -13.54
CA GLN A 107 19.08 5.89 -13.22
C GLN A 107 18.28 7.11 -12.72
N GLY A 108 17.20 7.49 -13.40
CA GLY A 108 16.39 8.64 -13.02
C GLY A 108 15.69 8.45 -11.67
N MET A 109 15.17 7.26 -11.39
CA MET A 109 14.55 6.95 -10.10
C MET A 109 15.59 6.94 -8.97
N LEU A 110 16.76 6.36 -9.19
CA LEU A 110 17.86 6.42 -8.23
C LEU A 110 18.30 7.84 -7.94
N GLN A 111 18.45 8.67 -8.96
CA GLN A 111 18.78 10.08 -8.77
C GLN A 111 17.73 10.78 -7.92
N SER A 112 16.45 10.61 -8.20
CA SER A 112 15.35 11.19 -7.39
C SER A 112 15.41 10.75 -5.92
N ILE A 113 15.74 9.48 -5.66
CA ILE A 113 15.90 8.95 -4.31
C ILE A 113 17.10 9.61 -3.60
N TYR A 114 18.25 9.76 -4.26
CA TYR A 114 19.40 10.43 -3.68
C TYR A 114 19.13 11.91 -3.40
N GLU A 115 18.48 12.60 -4.32
CA GLU A 115 18.07 14.01 -4.13
C GLU A 115 17.12 14.15 -2.93
N PHE A 116 16.14 13.24 -2.79
CA PHE A 116 15.26 13.20 -1.62
C PHE A 116 16.03 13.02 -0.32
N GLN A 117 16.95 12.07 -0.24
CA GLN A 117 17.80 11.86 0.94
C GLN A 117 18.63 13.10 1.28
N SER A 118 19.19 13.75 0.28
CA SER A 118 19.95 14.99 0.45
C SER A 118 19.08 16.13 0.98
N MET A 119 17.87 16.30 0.42
CA MET A 119 16.92 17.31 0.90
C MET A 119 16.49 17.06 2.37
N ILE A 120 16.28 15.82 2.77
CA ILE A 120 15.95 15.48 4.16
C ILE A 120 17.13 15.80 5.08
N CYS A 121 18.36 15.50 4.69
CA CYS A 121 19.56 15.89 5.44
C CYS A 121 19.67 17.40 5.63
N GLU A 122 19.48 18.17 4.57
CA GLU A 122 19.49 19.65 4.61
C GLU A 122 18.41 20.22 5.54
N LEU A 123 17.18 19.66 5.46
CA LEU A 123 16.06 20.14 6.29
C LEU A 123 16.20 19.79 7.77
N THR A 124 16.82 18.66 8.08
CA THR A 124 16.90 18.14 9.46
C THR A 124 18.24 18.40 10.13
N GLY A 125 19.28 18.76 9.38
CA GLY A 125 20.66 18.86 9.86
C GLY A 125 21.29 17.52 10.17
N MET A 126 20.75 16.42 9.67
CA MET A 126 21.30 15.06 9.83
C MET A 126 22.34 14.76 8.77
N ASP A 127 23.35 13.97 9.11
CA ASP A 127 24.41 13.60 8.16
C ASP A 127 23.95 12.60 7.12
N VAL A 128 22.96 11.75 7.47
CA VAL A 128 22.45 10.67 6.62
C VAL A 128 20.94 10.52 6.79
N ALA A 129 20.24 10.26 5.69
CA ALA A 129 18.86 9.82 5.67
C ALA A 129 18.71 8.55 4.85
N ASN A 130 17.79 7.66 5.22
CA ASN A 130 17.43 6.54 4.35
C ASN A 130 16.49 6.99 3.22
N ALA A 131 16.30 6.13 2.23
CA ALA A 131 15.42 6.44 1.09
C ALA A 131 13.94 6.49 1.51
N SER A 132 13.48 5.53 2.28
CA SER A 132 12.15 5.48 2.89
C SER A 132 11.99 4.27 3.81
N MET A 133 10.97 4.33 4.66
CA MET A 133 10.47 3.21 5.46
C MET A 133 8.96 3.09 5.24
N TYR A 134 8.35 1.96 5.59
CA TYR A 134 6.92 1.72 5.35
C TYR A 134 6.02 2.71 6.10
N ASP A 135 6.36 3.01 7.35
CA ASP A 135 5.64 3.96 8.19
C ASP A 135 6.52 4.50 9.34
N GLY A 136 6.02 5.53 10.02
CA GLY A 136 6.77 6.16 11.10
C GLY A 136 6.90 5.29 12.36
N ALA A 137 5.96 4.41 12.64
CA ALA A 137 6.02 3.51 13.78
C ALA A 137 7.13 2.47 13.61
N SER A 138 7.16 1.79 12.46
CA SER A 138 8.24 0.86 12.09
C SER A 138 9.60 1.56 12.05
N SER A 139 9.67 2.78 11.51
CA SER A 139 10.90 3.57 11.48
C SER A 139 11.43 3.86 12.89
N THR A 140 10.55 4.19 13.82
CA THR A 140 10.89 4.45 15.22
C THR A 140 11.42 3.19 15.90
N ALA A 141 10.77 2.05 15.68
CA ALA A 141 11.19 0.75 16.22
C ALA A 141 12.56 0.34 15.66
N GLU A 142 12.77 0.46 14.34
CA GLU A 142 14.07 0.17 13.73
C GLU A 142 15.18 1.09 14.21
N ALA A 143 14.90 2.38 14.41
CA ALA A 143 15.86 3.32 14.99
C ALA A 143 16.26 2.91 16.43
N ALA A 144 15.30 2.51 17.25
CA ALA A 144 15.55 2.01 18.59
C ALA A 144 16.42 0.73 18.56
N MET A 145 16.08 -0.22 17.71
CA MET A 145 16.85 -1.46 17.54
C MET A 145 18.27 -1.19 17.02
N MET A 146 18.42 -0.25 16.09
CA MET A 146 19.74 0.17 15.59
C MET A 146 20.56 0.80 16.72
N ALA A 147 19.99 1.68 17.52
CA ALA A 147 20.66 2.30 18.66
C ALA A 147 21.15 1.25 19.67
N LEU A 148 20.32 0.25 20.01
CA LEU A 148 20.71 -0.87 20.89
C LEU A 148 21.87 -1.67 20.30
N ARG A 149 21.84 -1.94 19.01
CA ARG A 149 22.91 -2.70 18.32
C ARG A 149 24.24 -1.96 18.31
N ILE A 150 24.21 -0.65 18.06
CA ILE A 150 25.43 0.18 17.99
C ILE A 150 26.02 0.42 19.39
N THR A 151 25.18 0.81 20.34
CA THR A 151 25.64 1.20 21.69
C THR A 151 25.86 0.01 22.63
N LYS A 152 25.34 -1.17 22.30
CA LYS A 152 25.30 -2.36 23.16
C LYS A 152 24.54 -2.14 24.48
N ARG A 153 23.76 -1.06 24.61
CA ARG A 153 22.86 -0.81 25.72
C ARG A 153 21.60 -1.65 25.60
N LYS A 154 20.87 -1.82 26.71
CA LYS A 154 19.64 -2.63 26.75
C LYS A 154 18.37 -1.78 26.95
N GLU A 155 18.53 -0.48 27.09
CA GLU A 155 17.43 0.44 27.37
C GLU A 155 17.45 1.61 26.41
N VAL A 156 16.24 2.09 26.07
CA VAL A 156 15.99 3.25 25.23
C VAL A 156 15.06 4.19 25.98
N ILE A 157 15.39 5.47 25.99
CA ILE A 157 14.53 6.52 26.55
C ILE A 157 13.63 7.03 25.42
N VAL A 158 12.33 6.98 25.64
CA VAL A 158 11.31 7.41 24.67
C VAL A 158 10.48 8.54 25.29
N SER A 159 10.26 9.61 24.51
CA SER A 159 9.39 10.71 24.94
C SER A 159 7.96 10.24 25.14
N SER A 160 7.32 10.69 26.22
CA SER A 160 5.87 10.49 26.43
C SER A 160 5.01 11.21 25.39
N ALA A 161 5.56 12.21 24.70
CA ALA A 161 4.91 12.94 23.61
C ALA A 161 4.95 12.20 22.26
N LEU A 162 5.67 11.08 22.17
CA LEU A 162 5.63 10.25 20.97
C LEU A 162 4.22 9.72 20.76
N HIS A 163 3.77 9.71 19.51
CA HIS A 163 2.42 9.26 19.15
C HIS A 163 2.10 7.88 19.76
N PRO A 164 0.92 7.69 20.39
CA PRO A 164 0.59 6.45 21.09
C PRO A 164 0.75 5.18 20.24
N ASN A 165 0.33 5.23 18.98
CA ASN A 165 0.47 4.08 18.06
C ASN A 165 1.94 3.74 17.80
N TYR A 166 2.83 4.73 17.70
CA TYR A 166 4.27 4.51 17.52
C TYR A 166 4.89 3.83 18.76
N ARG A 167 4.40 4.18 19.95
CA ARG A 167 4.84 3.52 21.19
C ARG A 167 4.31 2.10 21.34
N THR A 168 3.18 1.79 20.69
CA THR A 168 2.60 0.44 20.72
C THR A 168 3.39 -0.53 19.85
N VAL A 169 3.88 -0.10 18.69
CA VAL A 169 4.75 -0.88 17.80
C VAL A 169 6.13 -1.09 18.40
#